data_e81c80dd10cc9d06f890b81f314bd1c5
#
_entry.id   e81c80dd10cc9d06f890b81f314bd1c5
#
_cell.length_a   1.000
_cell.length_b   1.000
_cell.length_c   1.000
_cell.angle_alpha   90.00
_cell.angle_beta   90.00
_cell.angle_gamma   90.00
#
_symmetry.space_group_name_H-M   'P 1'
#
loop_
_entity.id
_entity.type
_entity.pdbx_description
1 polymer ?
#
loop_
_entity_poly.entity_id
_entity_poly.type
_entity_poly.pdbx_seq_one_letter_code
_entity_poly.pdbx_strand_id
1 'polypeptide(L)'
;KYVQFVALNDGSTIKNIQIVFDMNEFSDEQLKPVTTGSSICVEGILVESMGKGQTCEVQAKKLEIYGTADPEAYPLQKKGHTLEFLREKAHLRPRTNTFGAILRVRSALAYAIHKFFQEKGFFYLNTPLITASDCEGAGAMFQVTTLPLNDLPRTDDGQVDYSQDFFGKPTALTVSGQLEGELGATALGAIYTFGPTFRAENSNTPRHLSEFWMIEPEMAFYDITDNMDLAEEFVKYCISYALDHCRDDIEFLAEHFDKGLVERLEFVLHN
;
A
#
# COMPACT_ATOMS: atom_id res chain seq x y z
N LYS A 1 1.17 35.07 -26.41
CA LYS A 1 1.52 33.71 -26.83
C LYS A 1 0.30 32.83 -26.62
N TYR A 2 -0.06 32.08 -27.65
CA TYR A 2 -1.09 31.06 -27.57
C TYR A 2 -0.43 29.77 -27.15
N VAL A 3 -0.76 29.28 -25.93
CA VAL A 3 -0.16 28.09 -25.33
C VAL A 3 -1.24 27.18 -24.71
N GLN A 4 -1.00 25.88 -24.71
CA GLN A 4 -1.82 24.90 -24.01
C GLN A 4 -1.04 24.32 -22.84
N PHE A 5 -1.72 24.14 -21.69
CA PHE A 5 -1.14 23.60 -20.47
C PHE A 5 -1.67 22.19 -20.21
N VAL A 6 -0.76 21.30 -19.85
CA VAL A 6 -1.10 19.94 -19.44
C VAL A 6 -0.42 19.65 -18.09
N ALA A 7 -1.19 19.15 -17.11
CA ALA A 7 -0.66 18.65 -15.86
C ALA A 7 -0.29 17.17 -16.05
N LEU A 8 0.99 16.85 -15.96
CA LEU A 8 1.52 15.50 -16.11
C LEU A 8 2.00 14.96 -14.77
N ASN A 9 1.68 13.69 -14.48
CA ASN A 9 2.15 13.00 -13.30
C ASN A 9 2.56 11.58 -13.68
N ASP A 10 3.76 11.17 -13.28
CA ASP A 10 4.30 9.83 -13.50
C ASP A 10 4.07 8.87 -12.31
N GLY A 11 3.40 9.34 -11.25
CA GLY A 11 3.10 8.58 -10.04
C GLY A 11 4.20 8.63 -8.96
N SER A 12 5.38 9.17 -9.26
CA SER A 12 6.51 9.23 -8.30
C SER A 12 6.26 10.19 -7.13
N THR A 13 5.44 11.21 -7.35
CA THR A 13 5.09 12.23 -6.35
C THR A 13 3.62 12.64 -6.49
N ILE A 14 3.08 13.27 -5.46
CA ILE A 14 1.72 13.82 -5.50
C ILE A 14 1.62 15.07 -6.40
N LYS A 15 2.73 15.79 -6.58
CA LYS A 15 2.77 17.01 -7.38
C LYS A 15 2.86 16.69 -8.88
N ASN A 16 2.07 17.41 -9.67
CA ASN A 16 2.17 17.35 -11.12
C ASN A 16 3.30 18.26 -11.62
N ILE A 17 3.89 17.91 -12.75
CA ILE A 17 4.68 18.85 -13.54
C ILE A 17 3.82 19.48 -14.63
N GLN A 18 3.91 20.79 -14.79
CA GLN A 18 3.22 21.49 -15.87
C GLN A 18 4.01 21.34 -17.17
N ILE A 19 3.32 20.89 -18.20
CA ILE A 19 3.83 20.89 -19.57
C ILE A 19 3.20 22.06 -20.32
N VAL A 20 4.02 22.80 -21.02
CA VAL A 20 3.61 23.99 -21.84
C VAL A 20 3.85 23.65 -23.31
N PHE A 21 2.77 23.58 -24.07
CA PHE A 21 2.81 23.40 -25.52
C PHE A 21 2.65 24.79 -26.21
N ASP A 22 3.63 25.21 -26.99
CA ASP A 22 3.49 26.39 -27.85
C ASP A 22 2.71 26.01 -29.11
N MET A 23 1.55 26.64 -29.34
CA MET A 23 0.66 26.35 -30.47
C MET A 23 1.23 26.78 -31.82
N ASN A 24 2.41 27.41 -31.86
CA ASN A 24 3.16 27.61 -33.10
C ASN A 24 4.01 26.37 -33.47
N GLU A 25 4.34 25.52 -32.49
CA GLU A 25 5.12 24.28 -32.66
C GLU A 25 4.22 23.03 -32.71
N PHE A 26 3.05 23.07 -32.08
CA PHE A 26 2.10 21.94 -31.99
C PHE A 26 0.73 22.33 -32.54
N SER A 27 0.14 21.47 -33.36
CA SER A 27 -1.20 21.67 -33.89
C SER A 27 -2.29 21.19 -32.90
N ASP A 28 -3.49 21.73 -33.04
CA ASP A 28 -4.66 21.27 -32.30
C ASP A 28 -4.94 19.75 -32.50
N GLU A 29 -4.69 19.24 -33.72
CA GLU A 29 -4.87 17.81 -34.03
C GLU A 29 -3.90 16.92 -33.26
N GLN A 30 -2.64 17.35 -33.08
CA GLN A 30 -1.64 16.61 -32.30
C GLN A 30 -2.01 16.59 -30.80
N LEU A 31 -2.60 17.66 -30.28
CA LEU A 31 -2.95 17.77 -28.86
C LEU A 31 -4.36 17.26 -28.53
N LYS A 32 -5.24 17.06 -29.52
CA LYS A 32 -6.60 16.55 -29.34
C LYS A 32 -6.68 15.23 -28.55
N PRO A 33 -5.77 14.24 -28.73
CA PRO A 33 -5.77 13.02 -27.95
C PRO A 33 -5.25 13.16 -26.51
N VAL A 34 -4.67 14.33 -26.15
CA VAL A 34 -4.14 14.61 -24.81
C VAL A 34 -5.29 15.04 -23.90
N THR A 35 -5.96 14.05 -23.35
CA THR A 35 -7.13 14.21 -22.46
C THR A 35 -6.82 13.67 -21.06
N THR A 36 -7.72 13.94 -20.10
CA THR A 36 -7.60 13.37 -18.76
C THR A 36 -7.56 11.85 -18.81
N GLY A 37 -6.48 11.26 -18.29
CA GLY A 37 -6.27 9.81 -18.30
C GLY A 37 -5.46 9.28 -19.48
N SER A 38 -5.12 10.11 -20.47
CA SER A 38 -4.19 9.71 -21.54
C SER A 38 -2.78 9.48 -20.99
N SER A 39 -2.02 8.60 -21.66
CA SER A 39 -0.62 8.31 -21.34
C SER A 39 0.27 8.93 -22.43
N ILE A 40 1.18 9.81 -22.03
CA ILE A 40 2.04 10.55 -22.93
C ILE A 40 3.49 10.58 -22.45
N CYS A 41 4.42 10.73 -23.39
CA CYS A 41 5.80 11.11 -23.13
C CYS A 41 6.06 12.48 -23.75
N VAL A 42 6.73 13.34 -22.98
CA VAL A 42 7.10 14.68 -23.44
C VAL A 42 8.59 14.89 -23.27
N GLU A 43 9.27 15.25 -24.36
CA GLU A 43 10.63 15.77 -24.32
C GLU A 43 10.57 17.29 -24.42
N GLY A 44 11.36 17.99 -23.60
CA GLY A 44 11.34 19.46 -23.61
C GLY A 44 12.41 20.06 -22.71
N ILE A 45 12.33 21.38 -22.55
CA ILE A 45 13.27 22.17 -21.76
C ILE A 45 12.63 22.48 -20.41
N LEU A 46 13.28 22.07 -19.31
CA LEU A 46 12.87 22.46 -17.97
C LEU A 46 13.24 23.90 -17.71
N VAL A 47 12.28 24.73 -17.36
CA VAL A 47 12.46 26.15 -17.07
C VAL A 47 11.79 26.52 -15.73
N GLU A 48 12.21 27.64 -15.16
CA GLU A 48 11.52 28.24 -14.01
C GLU A 48 10.11 28.67 -14.43
N SER A 49 9.12 28.30 -13.62
CA SER A 49 7.73 28.64 -13.92
C SER A 49 7.38 30.05 -13.49
N MET A 50 6.71 30.77 -14.38
CA MET A 50 6.12 32.07 -14.08
C MET A 50 4.76 31.98 -13.39
N GLY A 51 4.21 30.75 -13.27
CA GLY A 51 2.90 30.45 -12.66
C GLY A 51 2.97 30.36 -11.14
N LYS A 52 1.85 30.69 -10.48
CA LYS A 52 1.74 30.49 -9.03
C LYS A 52 1.54 29.00 -8.70
N GLY A 53 2.20 28.55 -7.63
CA GLY A 53 2.01 27.19 -7.09
C GLY A 53 2.91 26.11 -7.66
N GLN A 54 3.86 26.47 -8.52
CA GLN A 54 4.88 25.57 -9.05
C GLN A 54 6.20 26.30 -9.25
N THR A 55 7.32 25.61 -9.12
CA THR A 55 8.66 26.17 -9.25
C THR A 55 9.22 26.04 -10.65
N CYS A 56 8.82 25.00 -11.37
CA CYS A 56 9.31 24.71 -12.72
C CYS A 56 8.18 24.19 -13.63
N GLU A 57 8.45 24.24 -14.91
CA GLU A 57 7.59 23.69 -15.96
C GLU A 57 8.43 23.19 -17.13
N VAL A 58 7.87 22.32 -17.97
CA VAL A 58 8.53 21.80 -19.16
C VAL A 58 7.95 22.47 -20.40
N GLN A 59 8.79 23.21 -21.15
CA GLN A 59 8.46 23.68 -22.49
C GLN A 59 8.63 22.53 -23.46
N ALA A 60 7.52 21.98 -23.96
CA ALA A 60 7.51 20.81 -24.82
C ALA A 60 8.20 21.09 -26.15
N LYS A 61 8.99 20.09 -26.62
CA LYS A 61 9.61 20.06 -27.95
C LYS A 61 9.19 18.86 -28.76
N LYS A 62 8.81 17.74 -28.05
CA LYS A 62 8.35 16.55 -28.70
C LYS A 62 7.24 15.91 -27.81
N LEU A 63 6.23 15.38 -28.47
CA LEU A 63 5.13 14.66 -27.84
C LEU A 63 5.00 13.27 -28.48
N GLU A 64 4.93 12.26 -27.64
CA GLU A 64 4.57 10.90 -28.03
C GLU A 64 3.37 10.44 -27.20
N ILE A 65 2.36 9.89 -27.84
CA ILE A 65 1.13 9.41 -27.21
C ILE A 65 1.19 7.90 -27.13
N TYR A 66 1.28 7.36 -25.90
CA TYR A 66 1.29 5.94 -25.64
C TYR A 66 -0.12 5.33 -25.54
N GLY A 67 -1.08 6.13 -25.10
CA GLY A 67 -2.47 5.69 -24.99
C GLY A 67 -3.43 6.86 -24.84
N THR A 68 -4.57 6.73 -25.45
CA THR A 68 -5.66 7.71 -25.39
C THR A 68 -6.69 7.31 -24.34
N ALA A 69 -7.41 8.28 -23.80
CA ALA A 69 -8.59 8.06 -22.95
C ALA A 69 -9.76 8.83 -23.52
N ASP A 70 -10.89 8.16 -23.68
CA ASP A 70 -12.13 8.83 -24.09
C ASP A 70 -12.60 9.73 -22.93
N PRO A 71 -12.70 11.06 -23.13
CA PRO A 71 -13.09 11.98 -22.06
C PRO A 71 -14.51 11.74 -21.53
N GLU A 72 -15.39 11.14 -22.31
CA GLU A 72 -16.77 10.81 -21.89
C GLU A 72 -16.83 9.50 -21.10
N ALA A 73 -16.03 8.53 -21.46
CA ALA A 73 -16.00 7.21 -20.82
C ALA A 73 -15.05 7.12 -19.62
N TYR A 74 -14.00 7.97 -19.56
CA TYR A 74 -13.01 7.90 -18.47
C TYR A 74 -13.60 8.39 -17.13
N PRO A 75 -13.71 7.52 -16.10
CA PRO A 75 -14.52 7.81 -14.92
C PRO A 75 -13.88 8.79 -13.94
N LEU A 76 -12.52 8.95 -13.97
CA LEU A 76 -11.80 9.84 -13.07
C LEU A 76 -11.67 11.23 -13.68
N GLN A 77 -12.71 12.05 -13.49
CA GLN A 77 -12.72 13.44 -13.93
C GLN A 77 -12.03 14.36 -12.91
N LYS A 78 -11.75 15.63 -13.32
CA LYS A 78 -11.17 16.69 -12.46
C LYS A 78 -12.15 17.14 -11.35
N LYS A 79 -12.58 16.23 -10.50
CA LYS A 79 -13.45 16.49 -9.34
C LYS A 79 -13.10 15.54 -8.21
N GLY A 80 -13.51 15.87 -6.99
CA GLY A 80 -13.41 14.96 -5.87
C GLY A 80 -14.25 13.69 -6.09
N HIS A 81 -13.70 12.54 -5.71
CA HIS A 81 -14.39 11.25 -5.75
C HIS A 81 -14.52 10.70 -4.34
N THR A 82 -15.68 10.11 -4.02
CA THR A 82 -15.89 9.45 -2.73
C THR A 82 -15.11 8.14 -2.67
N LEU A 83 -14.80 7.68 -1.46
CA LEU A 83 -14.12 6.40 -1.28
C LEU A 83 -14.97 5.21 -1.76
N GLU A 84 -16.30 5.33 -1.67
CA GLU A 84 -17.25 4.33 -2.20
C GLU A 84 -17.10 4.21 -3.71
N PHE A 85 -17.17 5.33 -4.44
CA PHE A 85 -16.95 5.36 -5.89
C PHE A 85 -15.59 4.77 -6.27
N LEU A 86 -14.53 5.11 -5.53
CA LEU A 86 -13.18 4.59 -5.80
C LEU A 86 -13.06 3.08 -5.49
N ARG A 87 -13.90 2.51 -4.63
CA ARG A 87 -14.00 1.05 -4.47
C ARG A 87 -14.63 0.38 -5.69
N GLU A 88 -15.66 0.97 -6.27
CA GLU A 88 -16.25 0.46 -7.53
C GLU A 88 -15.28 0.55 -8.71
N LYS A 89 -14.43 1.58 -8.74
CA LYS A 89 -13.40 1.80 -9.77
C LYS A 89 -12.01 1.39 -9.28
N ALA A 90 -11.93 0.25 -8.58
CA ALA A 90 -10.74 -0.19 -7.86
C ALA A 90 -9.47 -0.26 -8.74
N HIS A 91 -9.58 -0.65 -10.01
CA HIS A 91 -8.46 -0.73 -10.96
C HIS A 91 -7.91 0.64 -11.39
N LEU A 92 -8.66 1.72 -11.22
CA LEU A 92 -8.24 3.09 -11.54
C LEU A 92 -7.90 3.93 -10.30
N ARG A 93 -8.36 3.55 -9.12
CA ARG A 93 -8.17 4.34 -7.90
C ARG A 93 -6.71 4.70 -7.57
N PRO A 94 -5.68 3.88 -7.92
CA PRO A 94 -4.27 4.29 -7.71
C PRO A 94 -3.86 5.58 -8.44
N ARG A 95 -4.59 5.96 -9.49
CA ARG A 95 -4.35 7.20 -10.25
C ARG A 95 -4.87 8.46 -9.55
N THR A 96 -5.62 8.32 -8.46
CA THR A 96 -6.08 9.47 -7.66
C THR A 96 -5.01 9.91 -6.67
N ASN A 97 -4.97 11.19 -6.32
CA ASN A 97 -4.04 11.70 -5.31
C ASN A 97 -4.19 10.96 -3.98
N THR A 98 -5.42 10.66 -3.56
CA THR A 98 -5.71 9.95 -2.31
C THR A 98 -5.03 8.58 -2.27
N PHE A 99 -5.30 7.72 -3.26
CA PHE A 99 -4.72 6.38 -3.26
C PHE A 99 -3.25 6.36 -3.69
N GLY A 100 -2.83 7.31 -4.54
CA GLY A 100 -1.42 7.52 -4.84
C GLY A 100 -0.62 7.84 -3.58
N ALA A 101 -1.08 8.79 -2.76
CA ALA A 101 -0.47 9.13 -1.48
C ALA A 101 -0.43 7.92 -0.52
N ILE A 102 -1.57 7.26 -0.32
CA ILE A 102 -1.65 6.06 0.54
C ILE A 102 -0.67 4.98 0.10
N LEU A 103 -0.57 4.71 -1.21
CA LEU A 103 0.30 3.65 -1.72
C LEU A 103 1.78 4.00 -1.61
N ARG A 104 2.18 5.27 -1.83
CA ARG A 104 3.57 5.71 -1.62
C ARG A 104 3.96 5.65 -0.14
N VAL A 105 3.13 6.14 0.76
CA VAL A 105 3.36 6.03 2.22
C VAL A 105 3.44 4.57 2.65
N ARG A 106 2.51 3.71 2.19
CA ARG A 106 2.55 2.27 2.48
C ARG A 106 3.82 1.60 1.98
N SER A 107 4.27 1.94 0.77
CA SER A 107 5.51 1.41 0.20
C SER A 107 6.73 1.84 1.01
N ALA A 108 6.81 3.12 1.37
CA ALA A 108 7.89 3.65 2.18
C ALA A 108 7.94 3.00 3.58
N LEU A 109 6.79 2.85 4.24
CA LEU A 109 6.70 2.18 5.53
C LEU A 109 7.08 0.70 5.47
N ALA A 110 6.70 -0.03 4.42
CA ALA A 110 7.10 -1.42 4.25
C ALA A 110 8.64 -1.56 4.18
N TYR A 111 9.30 -0.66 3.44
CA TYR A 111 10.76 -0.61 3.41
C TYR A 111 11.36 -0.22 4.77
N ALA A 112 10.79 0.79 5.43
CA ALA A 112 11.24 1.25 6.75
C ALA A 112 11.21 0.14 7.80
N ILE A 113 10.14 -0.67 7.81
CA ILE A 113 10.00 -1.83 8.70
C ILE A 113 11.15 -2.81 8.49
N HIS A 114 11.38 -3.23 7.24
CA HIS A 114 12.49 -4.12 6.95
C HIS A 114 13.85 -3.50 7.32
N LYS A 115 14.06 -2.23 6.98
CA LYS A 115 15.30 -1.51 7.27
C LYS A 115 15.57 -1.47 8.77
N PHE A 116 14.59 -1.08 9.59
CA PHE A 116 14.73 -1.00 11.04
C PHE A 116 15.19 -2.33 11.66
N PHE A 117 14.46 -3.40 11.39
CA PHE A 117 14.77 -4.69 11.98
C PHE A 117 16.09 -5.27 11.47
N GLN A 118 16.37 -5.14 10.17
CA GLN A 118 17.64 -5.62 9.59
C GLN A 118 18.86 -4.87 10.16
N GLU A 119 18.79 -3.55 10.33
CA GLU A 119 19.86 -2.76 10.91
C GLU A 119 20.08 -3.07 12.40
N LYS A 120 19.06 -3.54 13.11
CA LYS A 120 19.16 -4.06 14.48
C LYS A 120 19.61 -5.52 14.56
N GLY A 121 19.88 -6.17 13.44
CA GLY A 121 20.38 -7.54 13.38
C GLY A 121 19.31 -8.63 13.48
N PHE A 122 18.03 -8.27 13.34
CA PHE A 122 16.94 -9.23 13.29
C PHE A 122 16.90 -9.97 11.95
N PHE A 123 16.57 -11.24 11.98
CA PHE A 123 16.31 -12.02 10.77
C PHE A 123 14.87 -11.93 10.36
N TYR A 124 14.61 -11.62 9.08
CA TYR A 124 13.26 -11.71 8.52
C TYR A 124 12.88 -13.17 8.29
N LEU A 125 11.77 -13.60 8.90
CA LEU A 125 11.22 -14.92 8.72
C LEU A 125 9.90 -14.85 7.93
N ASN A 126 9.92 -15.39 6.71
CA ASN A 126 8.72 -15.52 5.89
C ASN A 126 7.97 -16.79 6.28
N THR A 127 6.95 -16.65 7.13
CA THR A 127 6.15 -17.76 7.64
C THR A 127 5.11 -18.24 6.62
N PRO A 128 4.72 -19.54 6.66
CA PRO A 128 3.68 -20.05 5.76
C PRO A 128 2.34 -19.37 5.95
N LEU A 129 1.66 -19.09 4.83
CA LEU A 129 0.29 -18.54 4.86
C LEU A 129 -0.78 -19.63 4.96
N ILE A 130 -0.47 -20.83 4.48
CA ILE A 130 -1.36 -22.00 4.62
C ILE A 130 -0.80 -22.87 5.73
N THR A 131 -1.59 -23.10 6.76
CA THR A 131 -1.19 -23.85 7.96
C THR A 131 -2.28 -24.80 8.42
N ALA A 132 -1.89 -25.84 9.12
CA ALA A 132 -2.81 -26.71 9.85
C ALA A 132 -2.83 -26.36 11.37
N SER A 133 -2.06 -25.36 11.78
CA SER A 133 -1.96 -24.94 13.18
C SER A 133 -2.81 -23.71 13.44
N ASP A 134 -3.57 -23.74 14.52
CA ASP A 134 -4.26 -22.57 15.04
C ASP A 134 -3.32 -21.86 16.02
N CYS A 135 -3.09 -20.58 15.80
CA CYS A 135 -2.26 -19.77 16.67
C CYS A 135 -3.08 -19.32 17.88
N GLU A 136 -3.04 -20.09 18.97
CA GLU A 136 -3.65 -19.78 20.28
C GLU A 136 -5.16 -19.46 20.23
N GLY A 137 -5.88 -19.91 19.20
CA GLY A 137 -7.28 -19.52 18.99
C GLY A 137 -7.47 -18.05 18.69
N ALA A 138 -6.43 -17.39 18.13
CA ALA A 138 -6.39 -15.93 17.95
C ALA A 138 -7.44 -15.38 16.96
N GLY A 139 -8.19 -16.24 16.28
CA GLY A 139 -9.26 -15.81 15.37
C GLY A 139 -9.92 -16.95 14.61
N ALA A 140 -11.09 -16.70 14.05
CA ALA A 140 -11.73 -17.63 13.13
C ALA A 140 -10.89 -17.75 11.85
N MET A 141 -10.58 -18.97 11.42
CA MET A 141 -9.72 -19.24 10.28
C MET A 141 -10.52 -19.44 9.00
N PHE A 142 -10.04 -18.87 7.89
CA PHE A 142 -10.52 -19.22 6.57
C PHE A 142 -9.96 -20.57 6.16
N GLN A 143 -10.85 -21.51 5.82
CA GLN A 143 -10.43 -22.83 5.37
C GLN A 143 -9.83 -22.77 3.96
N VAL A 144 -8.74 -23.52 3.75
CA VAL A 144 -8.12 -23.74 2.43
C VAL A 144 -8.33 -25.21 2.07
N THR A 145 -8.98 -25.47 0.94
CA THR A 145 -9.27 -26.83 0.47
C THR A 145 -9.30 -26.88 -1.06
N THR A 146 -8.91 -28.03 -1.61
CA THR A 146 -9.07 -28.37 -3.01
C THR A 146 -10.23 -29.34 -3.27
N LEU A 147 -10.94 -29.74 -2.19
CA LEU A 147 -12.11 -30.61 -2.31
C LEU A 147 -13.26 -29.89 -3.03
N PRO A 148 -14.03 -30.61 -3.85
CA PRO A 148 -15.20 -30.04 -4.53
C PRO A 148 -16.30 -29.73 -3.50
N LEU A 149 -16.58 -28.45 -3.25
CA LEU A 149 -17.55 -28.02 -2.24
C LEU A 149 -18.98 -28.53 -2.49
N ASN A 150 -19.32 -28.83 -3.76
CA ASN A 150 -20.65 -29.35 -4.12
C ASN A 150 -20.80 -30.87 -3.88
N ASP A 151 -19.68 -31.58 -3.68
CA ASP A 151 -19.66 -33.04 -3.50
C ASP A 151 -18.46 -33.41 -2.63
N LEU A 152 -18.55 -33.03 -1.34
CA LEU A 152 -17.48 -33.28 -0.38
C LEU A 152 -17.37 -34.78 -0.07
N PRO A 153 -16.17 -35.39 -0.21
CA PRO A 153 -15.94 -36.78 0.24
C PRO A 153 -16.15 -36.85 1.74
N ARG A 154 -16.74 -37.99 2.18
CA ARG A 154 -17.07 -38.22 3.60
C ARG A 154 -16.52 -39.56 4.07
N THR A 155 -16.13 -39.55 5.33
CA THR A 155 -15.79 -40.76 6.09
C THR A 155 -17.04 -41.53 6.45
N ASP A 156 -16.91 -42.75 6.96
CA ASP A 156 -18.03 -43.63 7.36
C ASP A 156 -18.90 -43.03 8.47
N ASP A 157 -18.32 -42.13 9.27
CA ASP A 157 -19.03 -41.38 10.33
C ASP A 157 -19.64 -40.04 9.84
N GLY A 158 -19.57 -39.78 8.54
CA GLY A 158 -20.21 -38.64 7.92
C GLY A 158 -19.40 -37.31 7.97
N GLN A 159 -18.19 -37.31 8.53
CA GLN A 159 -17.32 -36.16 8.55
C GLN A 159 -16.71 -35.94 7.15
N VAL A 160 -16.14 -34.74 6.90
CA VAL A 160 -15.38 -34.49 5.68
C VAL A 160 -14.11 -35.32 5.68
N ASP A 161 -13.89 -36.09 4.61
CA ASP A 161 -12.67 -36.88 4.45
C ASP A 161 -11.52 -36.04 3.90
N TYR A 162 -10.81 -35.37 4.79
CA TYR A 162 -9.65 -34.55 4.42
C TYR A 162 -8.43 -35.37 3.96
N SER A 163 -8.44 -36.72 4.09
CA SER A 163 -7.37 -37.54 3.54
C SER A 163 -7.31 -37.44 2.00
N GLN A 164 -8.40 -37.03 1.37
CA GLN A 164 -8.51 -36.79 -0.07
C GLN A 164 -8.19 -35.33 -0.47
N ASP A 165 -7.95 -34.43 0.49
CA ASP A 165 -7.55 -33.07 0.20
C ASP A 165 -6.05 -32.97 -0.10
N PHE A 166 -5.61 -31.85 -0.68
CA PHE A 166 -4.23 -31.64 -1.15
C PHE A 166 -3.18 -31.92 -0.07
N PHE A 167 -3.41 -31.47 1.16
CA PHE A 167 -2.48 -31.69 2.29
C PHE A 167 -2.82 -32.93 3.15
N GLY A 168 -3.84 -33.69 2.80
CA GLY A 168 -4.29 -34.87 3.54
C GLY A 168 -4.81 -34.59 4.96
N LYS A 169 -5.08 -33.33 5.29
CA LYS A 169 -5.58 -32.83 6.58
C LYS A 169 -6.24 -31.46 6.42
N PRO A 170 -7.09 -31.03 7.38
CA PRO A 170 -7.63 -29.68 7.37
C PRO A 170 -6.51 -28.62 7.37
N THR A 171 -6.63 -27.64 6.49
CA THR A 171 -5.72 -26.49 6.43
C THR A 171 -6.51 -25.20 6.34
N ALA A 172 -5.87 -24.11 6.74
CA ALA A 172 -6.48 -22.79 6.78
C ALA A 172 -5.45 -21.70 6.42
N LEU A 173 -5.95 -20.49 6.19
CA LEU A 173 -5.10 -19.30 6.14
C LEU A 173 -4.67 -18.93 7.55
N THR A 174 -3.40 -18.55 7.71
CA THR A 174 -2.83 -18.18 9.01
C THR A 174 -3.50 -16.94 9.61
N VAL A 175 -3.64 -16.93 10.91
CA VAL A 175 -4.11 -15.76 11.70
C VAL A 175 -2.96 -14.97 12.31
N SER A 176 -1.72 -15.53 12.29
CA SER A 176 -0.49 -14.94 12.84
C SER A 176 0.72 -15.75 12.39
N GLY A 177 1.86 -15.11 12.26
CA GLY A 177 3.16 -15.78 12.04
C GLY A 177 3.88 -16.12 13.34
N GLN A 178 3.27 -15.88 14.50
CA GLN A 178 3.91 -15.99 15.82
C GLN A 178 4.44 -17.41 16.12
N LEU A 179 3.68 -18.46 15.87
CA LEU A 179 4.12 -19.84 16.19
C LEU A 179 5.43 -20.21 15.49
N GLU A 180 5.53 -19.94 14.22
CA GLU A 180 6.75 -20.15 13.44
C GLU A 180 7.84 -19.13 13.82
N GLY A 181 7.42 -17.91 14.21
CA GLY A 181 8.30 -16.85 14.72
C GLY A 181 9.05 -17.27 15.97
N GLU A 182 8.34 -17.81 16.96
CA GLU A 182 8.93 -18.32 18.20
C GLU A 182 9.93 -19.46 17.95
N LEU A 183 9.62 -20.38 17.04
CA LEU A 183 10.58 -21.42 16.63
C LEU A 183 11.84 -20.80 16.00
N GLY A 184 11.66 -19.76 15.17
CA GLY A 184 12.76 -19.01 14.60
C GLY A 184 13.61 -18.31 15.65
N ALA A 185 12.99 -17.64 16.62
CA ALA A 185 13.68 -16.93 17.70
C ALA A 185 14.50 -17.86 18.59
N THR A 186 14.01 -19.07 18.90
CA THR A 186 14.80 -20.04 19.67
C THR A 186 16.05 -20.52 18.97
N ALA A 187 16.12 -20.42 17.64
CA ALA A 187 17.27 -20.84 16.84
C ALA A 187 18.18 -19.68 16.45
N LEU A 188 17.63 -18.48 16.18
CA LEU A 188 18.33 -17.34 15.59
C LEU A 188 18.47 -16.15 16.55
N GLY A 189 17.83 -16.20 17.71
CA GLY A 189 17.89 -15.16 18.74
C GLY A 189 16.88 -14.06 18.57
N ALA A 190 16.90 -13.33 17.47
CA ALA A 190 15.96 -12.25 17.16
C ALA A 190 15.48 -12.34 15.72
N ILE A 191 14.19 -12.44 15.54
CA ILE A 191 13.52 -12.52 14.23
C ILE A 191 12.36 -11.52 14.17
N TYR A 192 11.85 -11.28 12.99
CA TYR A 192 10.55 -10.65 12.80
C TYR A 192 9.82 -11.27 11.63
N THR A 193 8.50 -11.37 11.75
CA THR A 193 7.62 -11.63 10.62
C THR A 193 7.05 -10.30 10.13
N PHE A 194 6.77 -10.18 8.86
CA PHE A 194 6.04 -9.07 8.28
C PHE A 194 5.30 -9.58 7.04
N GLY A 195 4.03 -9.85 7.18
CA GLY A 195 3.26 -10.48 6.13
C GLY A 195 1.75 -10.48 6.38
N PRO A 196 0.99 -10.94 5.38
CA PRO A 196 -0.47 -10.99 5.45
C PRO A 196 -0.93 -12.06 6.45
N THR A 197 -1.96 -11.70 7.21
CA THR A 197 -2.71 -12.58 8.11
C THR A 197 -4.21 -12.45 7.83
N PHE A 198 -4.97 -13.47 8.19
CA PHE A 198 -6.37 -13.61 7.79
C PHE A 198 -7.21 -14.00 9.01
N ARG A 199 -8.31 -13.28 9.23
CA ARG A 199 -9.26 -13.57 10.30
C ARG A 199 -10.67 -13.50 9.75
N ALA A 200 -11.45 -14.58 9.98
CA ALA A 200 -12.78 -14.76 9.41
C ALA A 200 -13.91 -14.30 10.36
N GLU A 201 -13.59 -13.53 11.40
CA GLU A 201 -14.61 -13.02 12.30
C GLU A 201 -15.59 -12.11 11.58
N ASN A 202 -16.86 -12.33 11.82
CA ASN A 202 -17.92 -11.47 11.33
C ASN A 202 -18.02 -10.20 12.20
N SER A 203 -17.21 -9.20 11.86
CA SER A 203 -17.18 -7.91 12.53
C SER A 203 -17.35 -6.76 11.55
N ASN A 204 -18.28 -5.86 11.84
CA ASN A 204 -18.63 -4.70 11.01
C ASN A 204 -18.08 -3.38 11.60
N THR A 205 -16.90 -3.40 12.19
CA THR A 205 -16.26 -2.16 12.68
C THR A 205 -15.33 -1.57 11.62
N PRO A 206 -15.08 -0.26 11.62
CA PRO A 206 -14.17 0.38 10.66
C PRO A 206 -12.71 -0.09 10.77
N ARG A 207 -12.36 -0.82 11.84
CA ARG A 207 -11.00 -1.27 12.14
C ARG A 207 -10.79 -2.77 11.93
N HIS A 208 -11.82 -3.54 11.56
CA HIS A 208 -11.71 -4.96 11.27
C HIS A 208 -11.57 -5.19 9.76
N LEU A 209 -10.52 -5.87 9.38
CA LEU A 209 -10.26 -6.37 8.03
C LEU A 209 -10.10 -7.88 8.10
N SER A 210 -10.60 -8.57 7.07
CA SER A 210 -10.42 -10.03 6.95
C SER A 210 -9.01 -10.41 6.52
N GLU A 211 -8.28 -9.47 5.90
CA GLU A 211 -6.88 -9.58 5.50
C GLU A 211 -6.15 -8.30 5.92
N PHE A 212 -5.06 -8.45 6.65
CA PHE A 212 -4.20 -7.36 7.08
C PHE A 212 -2.77 -7.86 7.27
N TRP A 213 -1.81 -6.93 7.37
CA TRP A 213 -0.43 -7.28 7.59
C TRP A 213 -0.06 -7.08 9.06
N MET A 214 0.63 -8.06 9.64
CA MET A 214 1.18 -7.98 10.97
C MET A 214 2.70 -7.82 10.93
N ILE A 215 3.22 -7.14 11.95
CA ILE A 215 4.64 -7.00 12.23
C ILE A 215 4.84 -7.66 13.59
N GLU A 216 5.54 -8.77 13.63
CA GLU A 216 5.63 -9.62 14.81
C GLU A 216 7.10 -9.93 15.09
N PRO A 217 7.81 -9.07 15.84
CA PRO A 217 9.16 -9.36 16.30
C PRO A 217 9.13 -10.35 17.46
N GLU A 218 10.02 -11.34 17.40
CA GLU A 218 10.23 -12.34 18.45
C GLU A 218 11.68 -12.35 18.88
N MET A 219 11.95 -12.14 20.17
CA MET A 219 13.27 -11.99 20.71
C MET A 219 13.50 -12.96 21.87
N ALA A 220 14.41 -13.91 21.70
CA ALA A 220 14.86 -14.73 22.79
C ALA A 220 15.56 -13.89 23.86
N PHE A 221 15.27 -14.17 25.13
CA PHE A 221 15.87 -13.54 26.31
C PHE A 221 15.46 -12.10 26.61
N TYR A 222 14.57 -11.48 25.82
CA TYR A 222 13.98 -10.19 26.14
C TYR A 222 12.91 -10.30 27.22
N ASP A 223 12.86 -9.32 28.10
CA ASP A 223 11.73 -9.13 29.02
C ASP A 223 10.74 -8.07 28.50
N ILE A 224 9.72 -7.76 29.31
CA ILE A 224 8.70 -6.78 28.92
C ILE A 224 9.27 -5.38 28.72
N THR A 225 10.30 -5.00 29.47
CA THR A 225 10.96 -3.69 29.36
C THR A 225 11.69 -3.58 28.03
N ASP A 226 12.49 -4.59 27.71
CA ASP A 226 13.21 -4.66 26.43
C ASP A 226 12.23 -4.57 25.24
N ASN A 227 11.10 -5.25 25.34
CA ASN A 227 10.08 -5.23 24.28
C ASN A 227 9.39 -3.85 24.17
N MET A 228 9.15 -3.18 25.29
CA MET A 228 8.59 -1.81 25.28
C MET A 228 9.57 -0.82 24.64
N ASP A 229 10.84 -0.90 24.97
CA ASP A 229 11.88 -0.03 24.40
C ASP A 229 12.00 -0.24 22.88
N LEU A 230 12.02 -1.50 22.45
CA LEU A 230 12.03 -1.83 21.02
C LEU A 230 10.79 -1.29 20.29
N ALA A 231 9.60 -1.44 20.89
CA ALA A 231 8.35 -0.96 20.31
C ALA A 231 8.32 0.57 20.16
N GLU A 232 8.83 1.30 21.17
CA GLU A 232 8.93 2.75 21.12
C GLU A 232 9.87 3.20 20.02
N GLU A 233 11.09 2.65 19.97
CA GLU A 233 12.06 2.95 18.92
C GLU A 233 11.50 2.65 17.53
N PHE A 234 10.84 1.51 17.36
CA PHE A 234 10.24 1.09 16.10
C PHE A 234 9.18 2.07 15.62
N VAL A 235 8.23 2.46 16.49
CA VAL A 235 7.16 3.38 16.15
C VAL A 235 7.73 4.75 15.78
N LYS A 236 8.66 5.28 16.59
CA LYS A 236 9.32 6.56 16.31
C LYS A 236 10.11 6.53 15.01
N TYR A 237 10.84 5.43 14.74
CA TYR A 237 11.56 5.26 13.49
C TYR A 237 10.63 5.27 12.26
N CYS A 238 9.54 4.51 12.30
CA CYS A 238 8.57 4.48 11.20
C CYS A 238 7.92 5.85 10.93
N ILE A 239 7.59 6.58 12.00
CA ILE A 239 7.02 7.93 11.89
C ILE A 239 8.04 8.90 11.27
N SER A 240 9.28 8.92 11.78
CA SER A 240 10.34 9.76 11.24
C SER A 240 10.57 9.44 9.77
N TYR A 241 10.70 8.16 9.44
CA TYR A 241 10.91 7.73 8.05
C TYR A 241 9.79 8.19 7.11
N ALA A 242 8.54 8.08 7.54
CA ALA A 242 7.39 8.52 6.76
C ALA A 242 7.38 10.04 6.55
N LEU A 243 7.68 10.82 7.60
CA LEU A 243 7.75 12.29 7.52
C LEU A 243 8.91 12.75 6.62
N ASP A 244 10.05 12.06 6.67
CA ASP A 244 11.24 12.41 5.88
C ASP A 244 11.09 12.07 4.39
N HIS A 245 10.38 10.98 4.06
CA HIS A 245 10.32 10.45 2.70
C HIS A 245 8.98 10.67 1.99
N CYS A 246 7.91 10.94 2.74
CA CYS A 246 6.55 11.08 2.22
C CYS A 246 5.83 12.34 2.72
N ARG A 247 6.57 13.40 3.07
CA ARG A 247 6.01 14.61 3.70
C ARG A 247 4.85 15.20 2.90
N ASP A 248 5.02 15.40 1.61
CA ASP A 248 3.98 15.96 0.74
C ASP A 248 2.71 15.11 0.71
N ASP A 249 2.85 13.77 0.72
CA ASP A 249 1.72 12.83 0.76
C ASP A 249 0.99 12.87 2.10
N ILE A 250 1.73 12.94 3.21
CA ILE A 250 1.18 13.03 4.56
C ILE A 250 0.45 14.35 4.76
N GLU A 251 1.01 15.47 4.31
CA GLU A 251 0.37 16.78 4.36
C GLU A 251 -0.92 16.82 3.54
N PHE A 252 -0.93 16.22 2.36
CA PHE A 252 -2.15 16.07 1.56
C PHE A 252 -3.21 15.26 2.31
N LEU A 253 -2.84 14.13 2.93
CA LEU A 253 -3.76 13.32 3.72
C LEU A 253 -4.26 14.06 4.96
N ALA A 254 -3.40 14.84 5.61
CA ALA A 254 -3.76 15.70 6.73
C ALA A 254 -4.81 16.75 6.32
N GLU A 255 -4.58 17.43 5.21
CA GLU A 255 -5.50 18.48 4.71
C GLU A 255 -6.90 17.93 4.39
N HIS A 256 -6.95 16.74 3.76
CA HIS A 256 -8.20 16.22 3.18
C HIS A 256 -8.96 15.26 4.10
N PHE A 257 -8.30 14.60 5.06
CA PHE A 257 -8.91 13.55 5.89
C PHE A 257 -8.76 13.77 7.39
N ASP A 258 -7.62 14.32 7.85
CA ASP A 258 -7.33 14.41 9.28
C ASP A 258 -6.37 15.57 9.60
N LYS A 259 -6.91 16.74 9.82
CA LYS A 259 -6.15 17.97 10.02
C LYS A 259 -5.12 17.93 11.18
N GLY A 260 -5.32 17.04 12.17
CA GLY A 260 -4.40 16.86 13.28
C GLY A 260 -3.32 15.78 13.04
N LEU A 261 -3.26 15.16 11.86
CA LEU A 261 -2.37 14.03 11.60
C LEU A 261 -0.89 14.39 11.84
N VAL A 262 -0.40 15.43 11.20
CA VAL A 262 1.02 15.84 11.28
C VAL A 262 1.40 16.19 12.72
N GLU A 263 0.57 16.98 13.41
CA GLU A 263 0.81 17.37 14.82
C GLU A 263 0.92 16.15 15.74
N ARG A 264 0.05 15.14 15.56
CA ARG A 264 0.11 13.91 16.35
C ARG A 264 1.36 13.08 16.05
N LEU A 265 1.78 12.99 14.78
CA LEU A 265 3.00 12.27 14.41
C LEU A 265 4.24 12.96 15.01
N GLU A 266 4.33 14.28 14.91
CA GLU A 266 5.42 15.06 15.51
C GLU A 266 5.41 14.98 17.05
N PHE A 267 4.23 14.97 17.67
CA PHE A 267 4.11 14.77 19.13
C PHE A 267 4.73 13.45 19.57
N VAL A 268 4.46 12.35 18.88
CA VAL A 268 5.03 11.02 19.23
C VAL A 268 6.54 10.99 19.10
N LEU A 269 7.12 11.72 18.14
CA LEU A 269 8.58 11.78 17.98
C LEU A 269 9.30 12.48 19.13
N HIS A 270 8.64 13.43 19.78
CA HIS A 270 9.24 14.30 20.79
C HIS A 270 8.90 13.92 22.24
N ASN A 271 8.05 12.92 22.43
CA ASN A 271 7.62 12.43 23.73
C ASN A 271 7.73 10.91 23.84
#